data_486963508c5d25f891a43e9a7b8c0b50
#
_entry.id   486963508c5d25f891a43e9a7b8c0b50
#
_cell.length_a   1.000
_cell.length_b   1.000
_cell.length_c   1.000
_cell.angle_alpha   90.00
_cell.angle_beta   90.00
_cell.angle_gamma   90.00
#
_symmetry.space_group_name_H-M   'P 1'
#
loop_
_entity.id
_entity.type
_entity.pdbx_description
1 polymer ?
#
loop_
_entity_poly.entity_id
_entity_poly.type
_entity_poly.pdbx_seq_one_letter_code
_entity_poly.pdbx_strand_id
1 'polypeptide(L)'
;TIKKPPEQPAKNDYLASILRASGIKCRKVYLEPKWWTKECGPLLAFSKEDKKPVALIPNNKGGYTIIDTKFRTRTKVTKAEAETLDLAYSLYRPFPNKKITKKELLKFAFTGSAKDISSIVLSGVGIGILGVFIPYATAILFDSVIPATRYNQLTILTLALIISALSSTVLQIARGYALIRITTRTEHQTLAAVWDRLIDMPVSFFKKYTVG
;
A
#
# COMPACT_ATOMS: atom_id res chain seq x y z
N THR A 1 -19.41 2.32 1.93
CA THR A 1 -20.44 2.92 2.82
C THR A 1 -20.74 1.93 3.93
N ILE A 2 -20.60 2.38 5.18
CA ILE A 2 -20.94 1.58 6.36
C ILE A 2 -22.46 1.51 6.44
N LYS A 3 -23.03 0.29 6.49
CA LYS A 3 -24.46 0.04 6.59
C LYS A 3 -24.84 -0.24 8.03
N LYS A 4 -25.99 0.29 8.47
CA LYS A 4 -26.56 -0.03 9.78
C LYS A 4 -27.10 -1.47 9.76
N PRO A 5 -26.90 -2.27 10.81
CA PRO A 5 -27.47 -3.62 10.87
C PRO A 5 -29.01 -3.55 10.96
N PRO A 6 -29.73 -4.52 10.36
CA PRO A 6 -31.20 -4.50 10.34
C PRO A 6 -31.85 -4.81 11.68
N GLU A 7 -31.16 -5.45 12.61
CA GLU A 7 -31.66 -5.79 13.95
C GLU A 7 -30.68 -5.32 15.03
N GLN A 8 -31.19 -5.06 16.26
CA GLN A 8 -30.34 -4.73 17.40
C GLN A 8 -29.62 -6.01 17.88
N PRO A 9 -28.34 -6.19 17.55
CA PRO A 9 -27.59 -7.38 17.95
C PRO A 9 -27.30 -7.33 19.45
N ALA A 10 -27.12 -8.51 20.06
CA ALA A 10 -26.64 -8.63 21.43
C ALA A 10 -25.35 -7.80 21.62
N LYS A 11 -25.20 -7.18 22.79
CA LYS A 11 -24.18 -6.16 23.10
C LYS A 11 -22.73 -6.58 22.76
N ASN A 12 -22.45 -7.88 22.72
CA ASN A 12 -21.12 -8.44 22.39
C ASN A 12 -20.86 -8.63 20.87
N ASP A 13 -21.88 -8.54 20.03
CA ASP A 13 -21.78 -8.86 18.58
C ASP A 13 -22.03 -7.64 17.68
N TYR A 14 -22.12 -6.44 18.28
CA TYR A 14 -22.47 -5.22 17.55
C TYR A 14 -21.46 -4.88 16.46
N LEU A 15 -20.16 -5.04 16.74
CA LEU A 15 -19.09 -4.82 15.75
C LEU A 15 -19.20 -5.81 14.59
N ALA A 16 -19.37 -7.10 14.89
CA ALA A 16 -19.46 -8.13 13.86
C ALA A 16 -20.70 -7.93 12.96
N SER A 17 -21.82 -7.50 13.51
CA SER A 17 -23.03 -7.24 12.73
C SER A 17 -22.91 -6.02 11.80
N ILE A 18 -22.28 -4.94 12.25
CA ILE A 18 -21.99 -3.77 11.40
C ILE A 18 -21.06 -4.17 10.26
N LEU A 19 -20.00 -4.93 10.55
CA LEU A 19 -19.03 -5.38 9.57
C LEU A 19 -19.67 -6.30 8.53
N ARG A 20 -20.51 -7.27 8.95
CA ARG A 20 -21.28 -8.13 8.04
C ARG A 20 -22.21 -7.32 7.14
N ALA A 21 -22.97 -6.39 7.69
CA ALA A 21 -23.87 -5.52 6.93
C ALA A 21 -23.11 -4.64 5.91
N SER A 22 -21.86 -4.30 6.22
CA SER A 22 -20.98 -3.49 5.38
C SER A 22 -20.17 -4.32 4.37
N GLY A 23 -20.25 -5.65 4.41
CA GLY A 23 -19.45 -6.53 3.56
C GLY A 23 -17.96 -6.44 3.85
N ILE A 24 -17.58 -6.21 5.11
CA ILE A 24 -16.21 -6.13 5.60
C ILE A 24 -16.01 -7.28 6.59
N LYS A 25 -14.90 -7.99 6.48
CA LYS A 25 -14.47 -8.96 7.48
C LYS A 25 -13.38 -8.36 8.35
N CYS A 26 -13.25 -8.86 9.58
CA CYS A 26 -12.20 -8.45 10.49
C CYS A 26 -11.46 -9.68 11.03
N ARG A 27 -10.19 -9.51 11.30
CA ARG A 27 -9.35 -10.49 11.97
C ARG A 27 -8.68 -9.84 13.17
N LYS A 28 -8.72 -10.52 14.31
CA LYS A 28 -7.99 -10.13 15.50
C LYS A 28 -6.49 -10.21 15.23
N VAL A 29 -5.76 -9.14 15.53
CA VAL A 29 -4.33 -9.02 15.31
C VAL A 29 -3.67 -8.59 16.62
N TYR A 30 -2.60 -9.26 16.99
CA TYR A 30 -1.75 -8.81 18.09
C TYR A 30 -0.76 -7.76 17.56
N LEU A 31 -0.64 -6.67 18.28
CA LEU A 31 0.25 -5.57 17.92
C LEU A 31 1.67 -5.91 18.37
N GLU A 32 2.53 -6.26 17.41
CA GLU A 32 3.96 -6.49 17.67
C GLU A 32 4.68 -5.20 18.08
N PRO A 33 5.86 -5.29 18.74
CA PRO A 33 6.68 -4.11 19.01
C PRO A 33 6.98 -3.33 17.72
N LYS A 34 6.82 -2.01 17.74
CA LYS A 34 6.99 -1.11 16.58
C LYS A 34 6.00 -1.33 15.44
N TRP A 35 4.81 -1.93 15.70
CA TRP A 35 3.77 -2.15 14.70
C TRP A 35 3.38 -0.87 13.92
N TRP A 36 3.46 0.30 14.56
CA TRP A 36 3.11 1.58 13.96
C TRP A 36 4.03 2.02 12.83
N THR A 37 5.19 1.37 12.66
CA THR A 37 6.12 1.60 11.55
C THR A 37 5.88 0.70 10.35
N LYS A 38 5.10 -0.38 10.52
CA LYS A 38 4.78 -1.35 9.48
C LYS A 38 3.39 -1.07 8.91
N GLU A 39 3.23 -1.07 7.59
CA GLU A 39 1.91 -0.93 6.96
C GLU A 39 1.17 -2.28 6.98
N CYS A 40 0.19 -2.43 7.86
CA CYS A 40 -0.66 -3.63 7.96
C CYS A 40 -2.12 -3.37 7.51
N GLY A 41 -2.36 -2.32 6.71
CA GLY A 41 -3.71 -1.92 6.30
C GLY A 41 -4.48 -1.18 7.40
N PRO A 42 -5.78 -0.87 7.20
CA PRO A 42 -6.59 -0.19 8.19
C PRO A 42 -6.86 -1.10 9.39
N LEU A 43 -6.64 -0.55 10.59
CA LEU A 43 -6.83 -1.25 11.85
C LEU A 43 -7.91 -0.54 12.69
N LEU A 44 -8.69 -1.32 13.41
CA LEU A 44 -9.56 -0.85 14.48
C LEU A 44 -8.95 -1.33 15.80
N ALA A 45 -8.41 -0.42 16.58
CA ALA A 45 -7.82 -0.73 17.87
C ALA A 45 -8.72 -0.28 19.02
N PHE A 46 -8.48 -0.83 20.20
CA PHE A 46 -9.15 -0.45 21.43
C PHE A 46 -8.15 0.08 22.43
N SER A 47 -8.47 1.19 23.09
CA SER A 47 -7.66 1.73 24.17
C SER A 47 -7.69 0.80 25.38
N LYS A 48 -6.55 0.61 26.06
CA LYS A 48 -6.44 -0.19 27.29
C LYS A 48 -7.27 0.37 28.43
N GLU A 49 -7.30 1.71 28.56
CA GLU A 49 -7.95 2.41 29.66
C GLU A 49 -9.47 2.44 29.51
N ASP A 50 -9.94 3.01 28.40
CA ASP A 50 -11.36 3.31 28.20
C ASP A 50 -12.10 2.26 27.35
N LYS A 51 -11.40 1.28 26.78
CA LYS A 51 -11.91 0.32 25.79
C LYS A 51 -12.66 0.99 24.61
N LYS A 52 -12.35 2.25 24.34
CA LYS A 52 -12.94 3.01 23.23
C LYS A 52 -12.32 2.55 21.89
N PRO A 53 -13.15 2.39 20.85
CA PRO A 53 -12.64 2.06 19.52
C PRO A 53 -11.93 3.25 18.89
N VAL A 54 -10.74 3.01 18.37
CA VAL A 54 -9.89 3.99 17.70
C VAL A 54 -9.59 3.50 16.28
N ALA A 55 -9.89 4.32 15.28
CA ALA A 55 -9.58 3.98 13.91
C ALA A 55 -8.15 4.40 13.55
N LEU A 56 -7.38 3.44 13.06
CA LEU A 56 -6.01 3.61 12.63
C LEU A 56 -5.93 3.46 11.11
N ILE A 57 -5.57 4.52 10.43
CA ILE A 57 -5.42 4.51 8.97
C ILE A 57 -3.94 4.64 8.62
N PRO A 58 -3.41 3.75 7.75
CA PRO A 58 -2.03 3.87 7.31
C PRO A 58 -1.82 5.17 6.53
N ASN A 59 -0.69 5.83 6.80
CA ASN A 59 -0.33 7.08 6.15
C ASN A 59 0.53 6.79 4.90
N ASN A 60 0.35 7.57 3.84
CA ASN A 60 1.16 7.49 2.60
C ASN A 60 2.67 7.74 2.81
N LYS A 61 3.06 8.32 3.94
CA LYS A 61 4.48 8.61 4.29
C LYS A 61 5.07 7.58 5.25
N GLY A 62 4.39 6.45 5.46
CA GLY A 62 4.71 5.44 6.47
C GLY A 62 4.11 5.78 7.84
N GLY A 63 3.77 4.71 8.60
CA GLY A 63 3.13 4.82 9.91
C GLY A 63 1.61 4.95 9.85
N TYR A 64 1.02 5.22 11.01
CA TYR A 64 -0.43 5.29 11.19
C TYR A 64 -0.88 6.67 11.65
N THR A 65 -2.12 6.99 11.28
CA THR A 65 -2.83 8.17 11.76
C THR A 65 -4.05 7.70 12.56
N ILE A 66 -4.17 8.17 13.79
CA ILE A 66 -5.36 8.01 14.64
C ILE A 66 -6.43 8.97 14.14
N ILE A 67 -7.63 8.45 13.93
CA ILE A 67 -8.82 9.27 13.73
C ILE A 67 -9.67 9.17 14.98
N ASP A 68 -9.73 10.27 15.74
CA ASP A 68 -10.69 10.41 16.81
C ASP A 68 -12.07 10.72 16.22
N THR A 69 -13.03 9.84 16.51
CA THR A 69 -14.41 9.98 16.02
C THR A 69 -15.17 11.12 16.67
N LYS A 70 -14.79 11.55 17.88
CA LYS A 70 -15.42 12.67 18.58
C LYS A 70 -14.99 14.03 18.06
N PHE A 71 -13.68 14.21 17.87
CA PHE A 71 -13.10 15.51 17.52
C PHE A 71 -12.77 15.65 16.04
N ARG A 72 -12.91 14.58 15.23
CA ARG A 72 -12.47 14.51 13.82
C ARG A 72 -11.02 14.92 13.60
N THR A 73 -10.20 14.84 14.64
CA THR A 73 -8.78 15.15 14.58
C THR A 73 -8.01 13.97 14.00
N ARG A 74 -6.98 14.28 13.22
CA ARG A 74 -6.06 13.29 12.65
C ARG A 74 -4.69 13.53 13.26
N THR A 75 -4.27 12.64 14.14
CA THR A 75 -2.97 12.71 14.80
C THR A 75 -2.10 11.54 14.37
N LYS A 76 -0.81 11.77 14.13
CA LYS A 76 0.11 10.66 13.87
C LYS A 76 0.28 9.84 15.13
N VAL A 77 0.31 8.52 14.97
CA VAL A 77 0.59 7.60 16.07
C VAL A 77 2.02 7.82 16.57
N THR A 78 2.14 8.23 17.81
CA THR A 78 3.41 8.30 18.55
C THR A 78 3.66 6.99 19.29
N LYS A 79 4.90 6.77 19.74
CA LYS A 79 5.24 5.58 20.55
C LYS A 79 4.38 5.49 21.82
N ALA A 80 4.14 6.60 22.50
CA ALA A 80 3.33 6.66 23.70
C ALA A 80 1.87 6.24 23.41
N GLU A 81 1.26 6.76 22.35
CA GLU A 81 -0.10 6.37 21.94
C GLU A 81 -0.19 4.92 21.46
N ALA A 82 0.87 4.39 20.82
CA ALA A 82 0.90 3.01 20.40
C ALA A 82 0.89 2.01 21.58
N GLU A 83 1.49 2.37 22.71
CA GLU A 83 1.55 1.55 23.93
C GLU A 83 0.21 1.56 24.71
N THR A 84 -0.64 2.55 24.51
CA THR A 84 -1.99 2.60 25.10
C THR A 84 -3.01 1.71 24.40
N LEU A 85 -2.68 1.16 23.24
CA LEU A 85 -3.54 0.26 22.48
C LEU A 85 -3.23 -1.20 22.82
N ASP A 86 -4.28 -2.02 22.97
CA ASP A 86 -4.13 -3.42 23.35
C ASP A 86 -4.52 -4.34 22.20
N LEU A 87 -5.79 -4.32 21.86
CA LEU A 87 -6.38 -5.21 20.87
C LEU A 87 -6.66 -4.47 19.58
N ALA A 88 -6.22 -5.03 18.46
CA ALA A 88 -6.53 -4.49 17.16
C ALA A 88 -7.25 -5.52 16.29
N TYR A 89 -8.14 -5.03 15.43
CA TYR A 89 -8.79 -5.78 14.38
C TYR A 89 -8.34 -5.24 13.03
N SER A 90 -7.72 -6.08 12.22
CA SER A 90 -7.42 -5.77 10.83
C SER A 90 -8.69 -5.90 10.00
N LEU A 91 -9.04 -4.83 9.28
CA LEU A 91 -10.23 -4.77 8.45
C LEU A 91 -9.84 -5.06 6.99
N TYR A 92 -10.50 -6.02 6.37
CA TYR A 92 -10.25 -6.36 4.96
C TYR A 92 -11.56 -6.64 4.23
N ARG A 93 -11.52 -6.48 2.91
CA ARG A 93 -12.66 -6.83 2.05
C ARG A 93 -12.52 -8.29 1.65
N PRO A 94 -13.53 -9.14 1.95
CA PRO A 94 -13.54 -10.51 1.46
C PRO A 94 -13.71 -10.53 -0.06
N PHE A 95 -13.29 -11.62 -0.68
CA PHE A 95 -13.63 -11.87 -2.07
C PHE A 95 -15.15 -12.06 -2.23
N PRO A 96 -15.74 -11.61 -3.35
CA PRO A 96 -17.13 -11.88 -3.65
C PRO A 96 -17.37 -13.40 -3.76
N ASN A 97 -18.56 -13.87 -3.29
CA ASN A 97 -18.95 -15.30 -3.29
C ASN A 97 -19.26 -15.85 -4.71
N LYS A 98 -18.48 -15.48 -5.72
CA LYS A 98 -18.60 -15.95 -7.09
C LYS A 98 -17.23 -16.37 -7.64
N LYS A 99 -17.22 -17.10 -8.75
CA LYS A 99 -15.98 -17.42 -9.45
C LYS A 99 -15.29 -16.12 -9.87
N ILE A 100 -14.07 -15.91 -9.40
CA ILE A 100 -13.29 -14.68 -9.67
C ILE A 100 -12.54 -14.89 -10.98
N THR A 101 -12.73 -13.97 -11.91
CA THR A 101 -11.97 -13.94 -13.16
C THR A 101 -10.60 -13.28 -12.91
N LYS A 102 -9.59 -13.62 -13.72
CA LYS A 102 -8.23 -13.01 -13.63
C LYS A 102 -8.27 -11.47 -13.65
N LYS A 103 -9.16 -10.88 -14.48
CA LYS A 103 -9.37 -9.42 -14.54
C LYS A 103 -9.94 -8.84 -13.25
N GLU A 104 -10.90 -9.54 -12.62
CA GLU A 104 -11.48 -9.11 -11.33
C GLU A 104 -10.47 -9.20 -10.21
N LEU A 105 -9.60 -10.22 -10.20
CA LEU A 105 -8.51 -10.35 -9.25
C LEU A 105 -7.51 -9.19 -9.37
N LEU A 106 -7.07 -8.87 -10.59
CA LEU A 106 -6.21 -7.72 -10.85
C LEU A 106 -6.86 -6.41 -10.40
N LYS A 107 -8.13 -6.20 -10.75
CA LYS A 107 -8.87 -5.01 -10.31
C LYS A 107 -8.94 -4.92 -8.79
N PHE A 108 -9.18 -6.04 -8.12
CA PHE A 108 -9.20 -6.09 -6.64
C PHE A 108 -7.84 -5.74 -6.05
N ALA A 109 -6.76 -6.34 -6.55
CA ALA A 109 -5.40 -6.11 -6.09
C ALA A 109 -4.96 -4.65 -6.23
N PHE A 110 -5.32 -3.98 -7.34
CA PHE A 110 -4.94 -2.59 -7.60
C PHE A 110 -5.97 -1.55 -7.11
N THR A 111 -7.06 -1.99 -6.48
CA THR A 111 -8.08 -1.06 -5.96
C THR A 111 -7.49 -0.16 -4.87
N GLY A 112 -7.54 1.15 -5.11
CA GLY A 112 -7.03 2.18 -4.18
C GLY A 112 -5.54 2.52 -4.36
N SER A 113 -4.84 1.93 -5.35
CA SER A 113 -3.42 2.21 -5.63
C SER A 113 -3.21 3.12 -6.85
N ALA A 114 -4.26 3.82 -7.31
CA ALA A 114 -4.20 4.66 -8.51
C ALA A 114 -3.09 5.73 -8.47
N LYS A 115 -2.86 6.35 -7.30
CA LYS A 115 -1.79 7.34 -7.12
C LYS A 115 -0.40 6.73 -7.24
N ASP A 116 -0.22 5.53 -6.71
CA ASP A 116 1.07 4.84 -6.77
C ASP A 116 1.35 4.35 -8.20
N ILE A 117 0.31 3.87 -8.91
CA ILE A 117 0.39 3.50 -10.32
C ILE A 117 0.76 4.70 -11.17
N SER A 118 0.10 5.86 -10.97
CA SER A 118 0.44 7.08 -11.71
C SER A 118 1.87 7.55 -11.44
N SER A 119 2.35 7.41 -10.20
CA SER A 119 3.73 7.71 -9.85
C SER A 119 4.73 6.81 -10.57
N ILE A 120 4.44 5.50 -10.66
CA ILE A 120 5.27 4.52 -11.37
C ILE A 120 5.33 4.86 -12.86
N VAL A 121 4.18 5.15 -13.47
CA VAL A 121 4.11 5.50 -14.90
C VAL A 121 4.86 6.79 -15.19
N LEU A 122 4.62 7.84 -14.39
CA LEU A 122 5.28 9.14 -14.59
C LEU A 122 6.80 9.03 -14.39
N SER A 123 7.26 8.34 -13.35
CA SER A 123 8.68 8.08 -13.13
C SER A 123 9.26 7.23 -14.27
N GLY A 124 8.52 6.24 -14.76
CA GLY A 124 8.95 5.40 -15.88
C GLY A 124 9.15 6.19 -17.17
N VAL A 125 8.21 7.08 -17.49
CA VAL A 125 8.33 7.99 -18.65
C VAL A 125 9.54 8.93 -18.48
N GLY A 126 9.71 9.51 -17.29
CA GLY A 126 10.87 10.38 -17.02
C GLY A 126 12.20 9.64 -17.18
N ILE A 127 12.32 8.42 -16.63
CA ILE A 127 13.52 7.57 -16.79
C ILE A 127 13.74 7.24 -18.27
N GLY A 128 12.67 6.94 -19.02
CA GLY A 128 12.76 6.65 -20.46
C GLY A 128 13.30 7.83 -21.27
N ILE A 129 12.82 9.04 -21.02
CA ILE A 129 13.29 10.27 -21.67
C ILE A 129 14.79 10.50 -21.33
N LEU A 130 15.17 10.40 -20.06
CA LEU A 130 16.57 10.54 -19.66
C LEU A 130 17.46 9.42 -20.24
N GLY A 131 16.91 8.21 -20.39
CA GLY A 131 17.59 7.09 -21.00
C GLY A 131 17.93 7.30 -22.48
N VAL A 132 17.11 8.03 -23.21
CA VAL A 132 17.41 8.43 -24.61
C VAL A 132 18.38 9.62 -24.65
N PHE A 133 18.26 10.53 -23.68
CA PHE A 133 19.12 11.71 -23.61
C PHE A 133 20.60 11.37 -23.44
N ILE A 134 20.91 10.39 -22.58
CA ILE A 134 22.31 10.03 -22.26
C ILE A 134 23.10 9.57 -23.50
N PRO A 135 22.65 8.58 -24.30
CA PRO A 135 23.36 8.17 -25.49
C PRO A 135 23.44 9.29 -26.56
N TYR A 136 22.39 10.09 -26.67
CA TYR A 136 22.37 11.25 -27.58
C TYR A 136 23.43 12.29 -27.21
N ALA A 137 23.50 12.67 -25.92
CA ALA A 137 24.51 13.60 -25.41
C ALA A 137 25.92 13.04 -25.56
N THR A 138 26.10 11.73 -25.36
CA THR A 138 27.39 11.06 -25.55
C THR A 138 27.81 11.07 -27.02
N ALA A 139 26.90 10.86 -27.97
CA ALA A 139 27.20 10.96 -29.39
C ALA A 139 27.69 12.37 -29.77
N ILE A 140 26.98 13.42 -29.34
CA ILE A 140 27.40 14.82 -29.58
C ILE A 140 28.80 15.07 -28.98
N LEU A 141 29.09 14.52 -27.82
CA LEU A 141 30.39 14.67 -27.17
C LEU A 141 31.52 14.15 -28.05
N PHE A 142 31.38 12.95 -28.58
CA PHE A 142 32.42 12.30 -29.43
C PHE A 142 32.49 12.85 -30.85
N ASP A 143 31.34 13.17 -31.45
CA ASP A 143 31.25 13.59 -32.84
C ASP A 143 31.61 15.05 -33.07
N SER A 144 31.30 15.92 -32.09
CA SER A 144 31.38 17.38 -32.32
C SER A 144 32.23 18.12 -31.31
N VAL A 145 32.14 17.78 -30.01
CA VAL A 145 32.75 18.60 -28.94
C VAL A 145 34.25 18.27 -28.80
N ILE A 146 34.60 17.01 -28.78
CA ILE A 146 36.01 16.57 -28.61
C ILE A 146 36.84 16.99 -29.85
N PRO A 147 36.42 16.69 -31.09
CA PRO A 147 37.21 17.05 -32.26
C PRO A 147 37.39 18.57 -32.43
N ALA A 148 36.39 19.36 -32.03
CA ALA A 148 36.46 20.83 -32.15
C ALA A 148 37.16 21.54 -31.00
N THR A 149 37.69 20.81 -30.00
CA THR A 149 38.44 21.30 -28.83
C THR A 149 37.69 22.41 -28.07
N ARG A 150 36.33 22.30 -28.00
CA ARG A 150 35.48 23.34 -27.41
C ARG A 150 35.27 23.09 -25.91
N TYR A 151 36.21 23.50 -25.10
CA TYR A 151 36.19 23.29 -23.63
C TYR A 151 34.91 23.79 -22.95
N ASN A 152 34.33 24.89 -23.40
CA ASN A 152 33.09 25.44 -22.82
C ASN A 152 31.88 24.52 -23.06
N GLN A 153 31.76 23.92 -24.25
CA GLN A 153 30.70 22.98 -24.59
C GLN A 153 30.89 21.63 -23.87
N LEU A 154 32.13 21.21 -23.69
CA LEU A 154 32.49 20.02 -22.91
C LEU A 154 31.98 20.15 -21.48
N THR A 155 32.26 21.29 -20.80
CA THR A 155 31.84 21.52 -19.42
C THR A 155 30.31 21.50 -19.29
N ILE A 156 29.60 22.18 -20.20
CA ILE A 156 28.13 22.22 -20.19
C ILE A 156 27.54 20.83 -20.39
N LEU A 157 28.07 20.07 -21.34
CA LEU A 157 27.56 18.71 -21.65
C LEU A 157 27.83 17.74 -20.51
N THR A 158 29.03 17.81 -19.90
CA THR A 158 29.38 17.00 -18.74
C THR A 158 28.44 17.31 -17.55
N LEU A 159 28.18 18.59 -17.30
CA LEU A 159 27.25 19.00 -16.24
C LEU A 159 25.83 18.49 -16.52
N ALA A 160 25.36 18.58 -17.77
CA ALA A 160 24.05 18.07 -18.17
C ALA A 160 23.94 16.55 -17.98
N LEU A 161 24.99 15.79 -18.28
CA LEU A 161 25.05 14.34 -18.03
C LEU A 161 25.00 14.01 -16.55
N ILE A 162 25.73 14.73 -15.71
CA ILE A 162 25.70 14.57 -14.25
C ILE A 162 24.31 14.85 -13.69
N ILE A 163 23.69 15.96 -14.08
CA ILE A 163 22.32 16.30 -13.66
C ILE A 163 21.33 15.23 -14.12
N SER A 164 21.46 14.74 -15.34
CA SER A 164 20.62 13.70 -15.90
C SER A 164 20.74 12.38 -15.11
N ALA A 165 21.96 11.98 -14.75
CA ALA A 165 22.23 10.80 -13.95
C ALA A 165 21.62 10.91 -12.54
N LEU A 166 21.81 12.06 -11.87
CA LEU A 166 21.22 12.33 -10.56
C LEU A 166 19.69 12.31 -10.62
N SER A 167 19.10 12.96 -11.63
CA SER A 167 17.64 12.99 -11.83
C SER A 167 17.09 11.58 -12.07
N SER A 168 17.75 10.78 -12.89
CA SER A 168 17.40 9.38 -13.14
C SER A 168 17.40 8.56 -11.84
N THR A 169 18.42 8.74 -11.01
CA THR A 169 18.53 8.06 -9.71
C THR A 169 17.36 8.42 -8.77
N VAL A 170 17.03 9.70 -8.67
CA VAL A 170 15.89 10.17 -7.85
C VAL A 170 14.57 9.57 -8.33
N LEU A 171 14.34 9.55 -9.66
CA LEU A 171 13.15 8.95 -10.24
C LEU A 171 13.08 7.43 -9.99
N GLN A 172 14.22 6.72 -10.05
CA GLN A 172 14.28 5.28 -9.74
C GLN A 172 13.94 5.00 -8.29
N ILE A 173 14.46 5.80 -7.35
CA ILE A 173 14.13 5.71 -5.93
C ILE A 173 12.62 5.95 -5.71
N ALA A 174 12.06 7.00 -6.30
CA ALA A 174 10.63 7.28 -6.19
C ALA A 174 9.76 6.14 -6.73
N ARG A 175 10.15 5.55 -7.89
CA ARG A 175 9.50 4.37 -8.45
C ARG A 175 9.60 3.16 -7.53
N GLY A 176 10.78 2.92 -6.93
CA GLY A 176 11.02 1.83 -5.99
C GLY A 176 10.10 1.91 -4.78
N TYR A 177 9.98 3.09 -4.17
CA TYR A 177 9.05 3.31 -3.05
C TYR A 177 7.57 3.06 -3.43
N ALA A 178 7.16 3.50 -4.62
CA ALA A 178 5.80 3.27 -5.11
C ALA A 178 5.53 1.78 -5.34
N LEU A 179 6.49 1.03 -5.88
CA LEU A 179 6.39 -0.42 -6.08
C LEU A 179 6.27 -1.17 -4.76
N ILE A 180 7.15 -0.90 -3.79
CA ILE A 180 7.11 -1.53 -2.46
C ILE A 180 5.74 -1.30 -1.82
N ARG A 181 5.22 -0.08 -1.88
CA ARG A 181 3.91 0.25 -1.31
C ARG A 181 2.77 -0.55 -1.94
N ILE A 182 2.74 -0.66 -3.27
CA ILE A 182 1.74 -1.47 -3.97
C ILE A 182 1.87 -2.93 -3.57
N THR A 183 3.08 -3.49 -3.58
CA THR A 183 3.33 -4.90 -3.25
C THR A 183 2.86 -5.22 -1.84
N THR A 184 3.32 -4.47 -0.83
CA THR A 184 2.94 -4.69 0.56
C THR A 184 1.42 -4.59 0.76
N ARG A 185 0.78 -3.58 0.18
CA ARG A 185 -0.67 -3.40 0.28
C ARG A 185 -1.44 -4.53 -0.37
N THR A 186 -1.02 -4.96 -1.55
CA THR A 186 -1.65 -6.05 -2.31
C THR A 186 -1.48 -7.39 -1.59
N GLU A 187 -0.29 -7.67 -1.06
CA GLU A 187 -0.05 -8.89 -0.27
C GLU A 187 -0.98 -9.00 0.92
N HIS A 188 -1.05 -7.98 1.76
CA HIS A 188 -1.92 -8.00 2.95
C HIS A 188 -3.40 -8.20 2.60
N GLN A 189 -3.89 -7.51 1.58
CA GLN A 189 -5.29 -7.61 1.17
C GLN A 189 -5.61 -8.95 0.51
N THR A 190 -4.75 -9.40 -0.40
CA THR A 190 -4.97 -10.62 -1.16
C THR A 190 -4.78 -11.86 -0.29
N LEU A 191 -3.74 -11.90 0.53
CA LEU A 191 -3.45 -13.02 1.42
C LEU A 191 -4.59 -13.23 2.42
N ALA A 192 -5.07 -12.17 3.05
CA ALA A 192 -6.20 -12.25 3.98
C ALA A 192 -7.47 -12.78 3.30
N ALA A 193 -7.77 -12.29 2.09
CA ALA A 193 -8.95 -12.71 1.33
C ALA A 193 -8.84 -14.16 0.81
N VAL A 194 -7.64 -14.61 0.45
CA VAL A 194 -7.37 -16.01 0.03
C VAL A 194 -7.53 -16.96 1.20
N TRP A 195 -6.91 -16.66 2.34
CA TRP A 195 -7.04 -17.49 3.55
C TRP A 195 -8.49 -17.62 4.01
N ASP A 196 -9.21 -16.52 4.01
CA ASP A 196 -10.64 -16.51 4.35
C ASP A 196 -11.45 -17.44 3.44
N ARG A 197 -11.19 -17.38 2.14
CA ARG A 197 -11.86 -18.26 1.18
C ARG A 197 -11.45 -19.72 1.30
N LEU A 198 -10.20 -20.01 1.64
CA LEU A 198 -9.73 -21.38 1.87
C LEU A 198 -10.40 -22.00 3.09
N ILE A 199 -10.56 -21.25 4.18
CA ILE A 199 -11.23 -21.73 5.39
C ILE A 199 -12.72 -21.98 5.15
N ASP A 200 -13.37 -21.16 4.32
CA ASP A 200 -14.79 -21.31 3.97
C ASP A 200 -15.04 -22.47 2.95
N MET A 201 -13.99 -23.14 2.43
CA MET A 201 -14.15 -24.26 1.48
C MET A 201 -14.53 -25.55 2.17
N PRO A 202 -15.47 -26.35 1.57
CA PRO A 202 -15.88 -27.63 2.12
C PRO A 202 -14.75 -28.66 2.06
N VAL A 203 -14.71 -29.57 3.05
CA VAL A 203 -13.67 -30.62 3.17
C VAL A 203 -13.54 -31.50 1.91
N SER A 204 -14.63 -31.66 1.15
CA SER A 204 -14.64 -32.40 -0.11
C SER A 204 -13.72 -31.78 -1.19
N PHE A 205 -13.49 -30.48 -1.14
CA PHE A 205 -12.55 -29.80 -2.04
C PHE A 205 -11.12 -30.26 -1.77
N PHE A 206 -10.71 -30.30 -0.51
CA PHE A 206 -9.36 -30.70 -0.13
C PHE A 206 -9.05 -32.16 -0.46
N LYS A 207 -10.05 -33.07 -0.33
CA LYS A 207 -9.88 -34.48 -0.74
C LYS A 207 -9.56 -34.65 -2.22
N LYS A 208 -10.08 -33.75 -3.08
CA LYS A 208 -9.87 -33.83 -4.54
C LYS A 208 -8.49 -33.29 -4.97
N TYR A 209 -7.88 -32.41 -4.16
CA TYR A 209 -6.62 -31.75 -4.43
C TYR A 209 -5.55 -32.05 -3.37
N THR A 210 -5.62 -33.26 -2.78
CA THR A 210 -4.55 -33.71 -1.88
C THR A 210 -3.26 -33.77 -2.68
N VAL A 211 -2.31 -32.99 -2.28
CA VAL A 211 -0.94 -33.06 -2.79
C VAL A 211 -0.37 -34.37 -2.24
N GLY A 212 -0.02 -35.29 -3.13
CA GLY A 212 0.71 -36.49 -2.78
C GLY A 212 2.13 -36.18 -2.34
#